data_ca28b88885663aab76b305871ea57854
#
_entry.id   ca28b88885663aab76b305871ea57854
#
_cell.length_a   1.000
_cell.length_b   1.000
_cell.length_c   1.000
_cell.angle_alpha   90.00
_cell.angle_beta   90.00
_cell.angle_gamma   90.00
#
_symmetry.space_group_name_H-M   'P 1'
#
loop_
_entity.id
_entity.type
_entity.pdbx_description
1 polymer ?
#
loop_
_entity_poly.entity_id
_entity_poly.type
_entity_poly.pdbx_seq_one_letter_code
_entity_poly.pdbx_strand_id
1 'polypeptide(L)'
;SLKNSKIMIVGLTYKAGVADMRNSLNFKIFKKIKKYNNKINGCDPFASEKTKKIYGIDNKIHKNKKFDVILFLSYHNSFKKIFKKILSSKDRNKVLDPFNYYS
;
A
#
# COMPACT_ATOMS: atom_id res chain seq x y z
N SER A 1 17.36 -3.91 -6.56
CA SER A 1 17.30 -4.78 -5.39
C SER A 1 16.12 -4.38 -4.51
N LEU A 2 15.42 -5.36 -3.95
CA LEU A 2 14.28 -5.13 -3.05
C LEU A 2 14.69 -4.28 -1.84
N LYS A 3 15.88 -4.48 -1.34
CA LYS A 3 16.40 -3.76 -0.17
C LYS A 3 16.52 -2.25 -0.41
N ASN A 4 16.76 -1.84 -1.64
CA ASN A 4 16.95 -0.43 -2.00
C ASN A 4 15.78 0.17 -2.77
N SER A 5 14.75 -0.63 -3.03
CA SER A 5 13.60 -0.17 -3.80
C SER A 5 12.66 0.67 -2.95
N LYS A 6 12.10 1.71 -3.56
CA LYS A 6 11.01 2.48 -2.95
C LYS A 6 9.70 1.77 -3.26
N ILE A 7 9.06 1.24 -2.23
CA ILE A 7 7.85 0.43 -2.38
C ILE A 7 6.70 1.08 -1.64
N MET A 8 5.56 1.24 -2.32
CA MET A 8 4.30 1.64 -1.70
C MET A 8 3.43 0.40 -1.56
N ILE A 9 2.98 0.09 -0.35
CA ILE A 9 2.06 -1.02 -0.09
C ILE A 9 0.70 -0.42 0.21
N VAL A 10 -0.28 -0.75 -0.64
CA VAL A 10 -1.65 -0.25 -0.55
C VAL A 10 -2.56 -1.33 0.01
N GLY A 11 -3.30 -0.98 1.06
CA GLY A 11 -4.25 -1.90 1.68
C GLY A 11 -3.63 -2.73 2.80
N LEU A 12 -3.62 -2.17 4.00
CA LEU A 12 -3.03 -2.80 5.18
C LEU A 12 -4.06 -3.35 6.15
N THR A 13 -5.33 -2.91 6.01
CA THR A 13 -6.42 -3.44 6.81
C THR A 13 -6.87 -4.77 6.25
N TYR A 14 -7.25 -5.68 7.13
CA TYR A 14 -7.70 -7.01 6.75
C TYR A 14 -8.98 -6.96 5.93
N LYS A 15 -9.87 -6.05 6.27
CA LYS A 15 -11.20 -5.99 5.69
C LYS A 15 -11.59 -4.53 5.49
N ALA A 16 -12.20 -4.22 4.35
CA ALA A 16 -12.66 -2.87 4.06
C ALA A 16 -13.59 -2.35 5.16
N GLY A 17 -13.34 -1.12 5.61
CA GLY A 17 -14.13 -0.48 6.66
C GLY A 17 -13.74 -0.87 8.07
N VAL A 18 -12.73 -1.73 8.26
CA VAL A 18 -12.24 -2.12 9.58
C VAL A 18 -10.91 -1.41 9.84
N ALA A 19 -10.90 -0.53 10.84
CA ALA A 19 -9.71 0.27 11.16
C ALA A 19 -8.67 -0.48 12.00
N ASP A 20 -9.05 -1.61 12.61
CA ASP A 20 -8.16 -2.40 13.46
C ASP A 20 -7.20 -3.23 12.60
N MET A 21 -5.93 -2.93 12.69
CA MET A 21 -4.87 -3.57 11.90
C MET A 21 -4.11 -4.65 12.66
N ARG A 22 -4.40 -4.83 13.96
CA ARG A 22 -3.59 -5.71 14.81
C ARG A 22 -3.51 -7.15 14.31
N ASN A 23 -4.63 -7.67 13.75
CA ASN A 23 -4.70 -9.03 13.25
C ASN A 23 -4.59 -9.12 11.73
N SER A 24 -4.27 -8.03 11.06
CA SER A 24 -4.14 -8.01 9.61
C SER A 24 -2.84 -8.68 9.18
N LEU A 25 -2.95 -9.68 8.32
CA LEU A 25 -1.77 -10.31 7.71
C LEU A 25 -0.99 -9.29 6.87
N ASN A 26 -1.70 -8.44 6.15
CA ASN A 26 -1.06 -7.41 5.31
C ASN A 26 -0.23 -6.45 6.14
N PHE A 27 -0.74 -6.06 7.30
CA PHE A 27 -0.01 -5.18 8.20
C PHE A 27 1.24 -5.87 8.78
N LYS A 28 1.12 -7.15 9.11
CA LYS A 28 2.27 -7.94 9.58
C LYS A 28 3.36 -8.01 8.51
N ILE A 29 2.96 -8.23 7.26
CA ILE A 29 3.89 -8.24 6.12
C ILE A 29 4.55 -6.87 5.98
N PHE A 30 3.77 -5.80 6.04
CA PHE A 30 4.28 -4.43 5.95
C PHE A 30 5.34 -4.15 7.02
N LYS A 31 5.05 -4.47 8.28
CA LYS A 31 6.01 -4.25 9.37
C LYS A 31 7.30 -5.03 9.16
N LYS A 32 7.19 -6.25 8.71
CA LYS A 32 8.35 -7.12 8.47
C LYS A 32 9.23 -6.59 7.35
N ILE A 33 8.62 -6.19 6.25
CA ILE A 33 9.35 -5.62 5.11
C ILE A 33 9.98 -4.28 5.50
N LYS A 34 9.27 -3.46 6.28
CA LYS A 34 9.78 -2.16 6.71
C LYS A 34 11.03 -2.27 7.57
N LYS A 35 11.15 -3.31 8.37
CA LYS A 35 12.38 -3.59 9.12
C LYS A 35 13.57 -3.87 8.20
N TYR A 36 13.30 -4.53 7.08
CA TYR A 36 14.31 -4.88 6.10
C TYR A 36 14.66 -3.71 5.18
N ASN A 37 13.67 -2.88 4.84
CA ASN A 37 13.83 -1.75 3.93
C ASN A 37 13.04 -0.55 4.45
N ASN A 38 13.74 0.47 4.95
CA ASN A 38 13.10 1.66 5.52
C ASN A 38 12.46 2.59 4.48
N LYS A 39 12.61 2.29 3.20
CA LYS A 39 11.98 3.05 2.11
C LYS A 39 10.59 2.52 1.74
N ILE A 40 10.05 1.62 2.57
CA ILE A 40 8.69 1.12 2.40
C ILE A 40 7.70 2.14 2.96
N ASN A 41 6.69 2.47 2.18
CA ASN A 41 5.58 3.32 2.60
C ASN A 41 4.29 2.53 2.56
N GLY A 42 3.39 2.82 3.49
CA GLY A 42 2.06 2.24 3.51
C GLY A 42 1.01 3.26 3.11
N CYS A 43 -0.06 2.80 2.50
CA CYS A 43 -1.22 3.62 2.18
C CYS A 43 -2.49 2.88 2.57
N ASP A 44 -3.24 3.43 3.52
CA ASP A 44 -4.53 2.88 3.92
C ASP A 44 -5.36 3.94 4.63
N PRO A 45 -6.42 4.48 3.99
CA PRO A 45 -7.25 5.50 4.62
C PRO A 45 -8.04 4.96 5.82
N PHE A 46 -8.17 3.65 5.96
CA PHE A 46 -8.96 3.00 7.01
C PHE A 46 -8.15 2.64 8.24
N ALA A 47 -6.84 2.83 8.24
CA ALA A 47 -6.02 2.64 9.42
C ALA A 47 -6.35 3.71 10.46
N SER A 48 -6.18 3.39 11.75
CA SER A 48 -6.39 4.37 12.81
C SER A 48 -5.35 5.49 12.72
N GLU A 49 -5.70 6.69 13.20
CA GLU A 49 -4.80 7.83 13.20
C GLU A 49 -3.51 7.53 13.97
N LYS A 50 -3.65 6.82 15.09
CA LYS A 50 -2.50 6.42 15.90
C LYS A 50 -1.54 5.53 15.10
N THR A 51 -2.08 4.53 14.41
CA THR A 51 -1.28 3.62 13.58
C THR A 51 -0.62 4.36 12.43
N LYS A 52 -1.35 5.26 11.78
CA LYS A 52 -0.80 6.07 10.68
C LYS A 52 0.40 6.88 11.14
N LYS A 53 0.33 7.50 12.32
CA LYS A 53 1.44 8.28 12.87
C LYS A 53 2.64 7.42 13.21
N ILE A 54 2.41 6.30 13.88
CA ILE A 54 3.50 5.43 14.32
C ILE A 54 4.30 4.86 13.15
N TYR A 55 3.61 4.47 12.07
CA TYR A 55 4.23 3.75 10.96
C TYR A 55 4.37 4.59 9.68
N GLY A 56 3.96 5.84 9.72
CA GLY A 56 4.05 6.71 8.55
C GLY A 56 3.13 6.26 7.41
N ILE A 57 1.91 5.82 7.75
CA ILE A 57 0.95 5.34 6.75
C ILE A 57 0.15 6.52 6.21
N ASP A 58 0.08 6.62 4.90
CA ASP A 58 -0.61 7.71 4.19
C ASP A 58 -2.08 7.36 3.93
N ASN A 59 -2.91 8.39 3.81
CA ASN A 59 -4.31 8.23 3.44
C ASN A 59 -4.51 7.95 1.96
N LYS A 60 -3.56 8.40 1.13
CA LYS A 60 -3.66 8.26 -0.32
C LYS A 60 -2.27 8.16 -0.93
N ILE A 61 -2.21 7.69 -2.17
CA ILE A 61 -0.96 7.66 -2.93
C ILE A 61 -0.70 9.06 -3.48
N HIS A 62 0.42 9.67 -3.09
CA HIS A 62 0.79 11.01 -3.51
C HIS A 62 1.43 10.98 -4.88
N LYS A 63 0.94 11.84 -5.79
CA LYS A 63 1.46 11.93 -7.16
C LYS A 63 2.94 12.33 -7.25
N ASN A 64 3.39 13.11 -6.28
CA ASN A 64 4.77 13.64 -6.29
C ASN A 64 5.80 12.65 -5.77
N LYS A 65 5.36 11.56 -5.14
CA LYS A 65 6.26 10.52 -4.67
C LYS A 65 6.50 9.52 -5.78
N LYS A 66 7.76 9.22 -6.04
CA LYS A 66 8.13 8.22 -7.03
C LYS A 66 8.41 6.91 -6.31
N PHE A 67 7.77 5.85 -6.78
CA PHE A 67 7.98 4.51 -6.27
C PHE A 67 8.51 3.60 -7.37
N ASP A 68 9.30 2.62 -6.98
CA ASP A 68 9.76 1.59 -7.90
C ASP A 68 8.70 0.50 -8.07
N VAL A 69 7.94 0.24 -6.99
CA VAL A 69 6.87 -0.75 -6.97
C VAL A 69 5.69 -0.21 -6.17
N ILE A 70 4.49 -0.46 -6.68
CA ILE A 70 3.23 -0.16 -5.97
C ILE A 70 2.48 -1.47 -5.85
N LEU A 71 2.35 -1.98 -4.63
CA LEU A 71 1.80 -3.31 -4.35
C LEU A 71 0.43 -3.18 -3.70
N PHE A 72 -0.60 -3.72 -4.35
CA PHE A 72 -1.97 -3.72 -3.85
C PHE A 72 -2.26 -5.05 -3.15
N LEU A 73 -2.38 -5.02 -1.82
CA LEU A 73 -2.58 -6.23 -1.02
C LEU A 73 -4.02 -6.50 -0.60
N SER A 74 -4.90 -5.51 -0.66
CA SER A 74 -6.31 -5.74 -0.37
C SER A 74 -7.20 -4.94 -1.30
N TYR A 75 -8.44 -5.41 -1.47
CA TYR A 75 -9.42 -4.72 -2.30
C TYR A 75 -10.22 -3.70 -1.51
N HIS A 76 -10.37 -2.52 -2.09
CA HIS A 76 -11.33 -1.53 -1.64
C HIS A 76 -11.76 -0.69 -2.84
N ASN A 77 -13.04 -0.31 -2.89
CA ASN A 77 -13.59 0.46 -4.02
C ASN A 77 -12.84 1.78 -4.23
N SER A 78 -12.41 2.42 -3.14
CA SER A 78 -11.69 3.69 -3.22
C SER A 78 -10.32 3.55 -3.91
N PHE A 79 -9.73 2.35 -3.93
CA PHE A 79 -8.46 2.11 -4.60
C PHE A 79 -8.63 1.79 -6.09
N LYS A 80 -9.82 1.39 -6.51
CA LYS A 80 -10.06 0.97 -7.89
C LYS A 80 -9.75 2.09 -8.89
N LYS A 81 -10.17 3.30 -8.57
CA LYS A 81 -9.95 4.45 -9.44
C LYS A 81 -8.47 4.79 -9.59
N ILE A 82 -7.72 4.79 -8.46
CA ILE A 82 -6.30 5.09 -8.50
C ILE A 82 -5.52 3.99 -9.21
N PHE A 83 -5.92 2.72 -9.02
CA PHE A 83 -5.30 1.59 -9.71
C PHE A 83 -5.43 1.77 -11.24
N LYS A 84 -6.65 2.05 -11.73
CA LYS A 84 -6.88 2.26 -13.16
C LYS A 84 -6.09 3.45 -13.70
N LYS A 85 -6.00 4.51 -12.91
CA LYS A 85 -5.25 5.71 -13.30
C LYS A 85 -3.75 5.41 -13.46
N ILE A 86 -3.18 4.63 -12.55
CA ILE A 86 -1.78 4.25 -12.64
C ILE A 86 -1.54 3.33 -13.83
N LEU A 87 -2.45 2.39 -14.11
CA LEU A 87 -2.34 1.51 -15.28
C LEU A 87 -2.35 2.27 -16.60
N SER A 88 -3.01 3.44 -16.63
CA SER A 88 -3.06 4.29 -17.82
C SER A 88 -1.87 5.23 -17.94
N SER A 89 -0.97 5.20 -16.97
CA SER A 89 0.19 6.08 -16.91
C SER A 89 1.47 5.37 -17.34
N LYS A 90 2.56 6.13 -17.37
CA LYS A 90 3.90 5.57 -17.62
C LYS A 90 4.36 4.62 -16.51
N ASP A 91 3.69 4.64 -15.36
CA ASP A 91 4.06 3.84 -14.19
C ASP A 91 3.35 2.48 -14.13
N ARG A 92 2.64 2.11 -15.19
CA ARG A 92 1.85 0.87 -15.23
C ARG A 92 2.67 -0.38 -14.91
N ASN A 93 3.94 -0.41 -15.29
CA ASN A 93 4.79 -1.57 -15.05
C ASN A 93 5.26 -1.70 -13.60
N LYS A 94 4.99 -0.69 -12.77
CA LYS A 94 5.38 -0.67 -11.36
C LYS A 94 4.30 -1.24 -10.44
N VAL A 95 3.09 -1.46 -10.98
CA VAL A 95 1.94 -1.91 -10.20
C VAL A 95 1.92 -3.44 -10.13
N LEU A 96 1.76 -3.95 -8.90
CA LEU A 96 1.57 -5.37 -8.65
C LEU A 96 0.22 -5.57 -7.94
N ASP A 97 -0.58 -6.47 -8.50
CA ASP A 97 -1.87 -6.88 -7.94
C ASP A 97 -1.86 -8.41 -7.84
N PRO A 98 -1.11 -8.98 -6.87
CA PRO A 98 -0.85 -10.41 -6.83
C PRO A 98 -2.09 -11.28 -6.64
N PHE A 99 -3.15 -10.70 -6.05
CA PHE A 99 -4.40 -11.41 -5.85
C PHE A 99 -5.43 -11.13 -6.92
N ASN A 100 -5.07 -10.35 -7.92
CA ASN A 100 -5.92 -10.04 -9.07
C ASN A 100 -7.25 -9.37 -8.68
N TYR A 101 -7.22 -8.53 -7.65
CA TYR A 101 -8.42 -7.86 -7.13
C TYR A 101 -8.95 -6.78 -8.07
N TYR A 102 -8.07 -6.14 -8.84
CA TYR A 102 -8.42 -4.95 -9.64
C TYR A 102 -8.37 -5.18 -11.14
N SER A 103 -7.89 -6.31 -11.54
CA SER A 103 -7.73 -6.65 -12.96
C SER A 103 -8.99 -7.17 -13.59
#